data_c6d36a1de95b606d2e5306215801c4bd
#
_entry.id   c6d36a1de95b606d2e5306215801c4bd
#
_cell.length_a   1.000
_cell.length_b   1.000
_cell.length_c   1.000
_cell.angle_alpha   90.00
_cell.angle_beta   90.00
_cell.angle_gamma   90.00
#
_symmetry.space_group_name_H-M   'P 1'
#
loop_
_entity.id
_entity.type
_entity.pdbx_description
1 polymer ?
#
loop_
_entity_poly.entity_id
_entity_poly.type
_entity_poly.pdbx_seq_one_letter_code
_entity_poly.pdbx_strand_id
1 'polypeptide(L)'
;MTSSIDEKFEEWTCGRRAVEARVAVFEKIRDIPYAVAPGINSALHYARILTVGKGSCTPKHFLLRDMYEKLGLPVLYVVYPFRWSDLEVDYPAHLRKLAEAMPVSHHLACRVEIGGRLVLVDATVDSPLKRLGLP
;
A
#
# COMPACT_ATOMS: atom_id res chain seq x y z
N MET A 1 23.47 7.95 -10.75
CA MET A 1 22.81 8.27 -9.47
C MET A 1 21.64 7.30 -9.25
N THR A 2 21.70 6.51 -8.19
CA THR A 2 20.62 5.61 -7.81
C THR A 2 19.43 6.40 -7.25
N SER A 3 18.21 5.97 -7.56
CA SER A 3 17.02 6.58 -6.97
C SER A 3 16.84 6.15 -5.52
N SER A 4 16.06 6.90 -4.74
CA SER A 4 15.72 6.52 -3.36
C SER A 4 14.97 5.18 -3.32
N ILE A 5 14.21 4.85 -4.36
CA ILE A 5 13.54 3.55 -4.50
C ILE A 5 14.56 2.44 -4.67
N ASP A 6 15.58 2.64 -5.52
CA ASP A 6 16.64 1.64 -5.73
C ASP A 6 17.41 1.37 -4.45
N GLU A 7 17.75 2.43 -3.71
CA GLU A 7 18.46 2.29 -2.43
C GLU A 7 17.65 1.50 -1.41
N LYS A 8 16.37 1.80 -1.26
CA LYS A 8 15.48 1.06 -0.35
C LYS A 8 15.22 -0.36 -0.81
N PHE A 9 15.09 -0.57 -2.11
CA PHE A 9 14.94 -1.90 -2.66
C PHE A 9 16.15 -2.78 -2.31
N GLU A 10 17.36 -2.28 -2.52
CA GLU A 10 18.58 -3.00 -2.16
C GLU A 10 18.65 -3.26 -0.64
N GLU A 11 18.36 -2.26 0.18
CA GLU A 11 18.34 -2.41 1.64
C GLU A 11 17.38 -3.51 2.09
N TRP A 12 16.18 -3.55 1.53
CA TRP A 12 15.14 -4.49 1.96
C TRP A 12 15.30 -5.90 1.39
N THR A 13 15.98 -6.05 0.28
CA THR A 13 16.10 -7.36 -0.41
C THR A 13 17.47 -7.98 -0.33
N CYS A 14 18.48 -7.29 0.16
CA CYS A 14 19.85 -7.76 0.23
C CYS A 14 19.96 -9.11 0.95
N GLY A 15 20.60 -10.07 0.30
CA GLY A 15 20.81 -11.41 0.86
C GLY A 15 19.58 -12.30 0.95
N ARG A 16 18.43 -11.87 0.38
CA ARG A 16 17.18 -12.63 0.42
C ARG A 16 16.92 -13.36 -0.89
N ARG A 17 16.34 -14.55 -0.78
CA ARG A 17 15.85 -15.31 -1.94
C ARG A 17 14.54 -14.68 -2.45
N ALA A 18 14.10 -15.06 -3.65
CA ALA A 18 12.96 -14.48 -4.34
C ALA A 18 11.69 -14.39 -3.46
N VAL A 19 11.30 -15.47 -2.79
CA VAL A 19 10.12 -15.49 -1.92
C VAL A 19 10.31 -14.58 -0.70
N GLU A 20 11.47 -14.66 -0.06
CA GLU A 20 11.79 -13.84 1.11
C GLU A 20 11.87 -12.36 0.74
N ALA A 21 12.41 -12.03 -0.43
CA ALA A 21 12.53 -10.66 -0.91
C ALA A 21 11.15 -10.03 -1.14
N ARG A 22 10.23 -10.73 -1.81
CA ARG A 22 8.90 -10.19 -2.04
C ARG A 22 8.09 -10.02 -0.77
N VAL A 23 8.22 -10.93 0.19
CA VAL A 23 7.58 -10.80 1.50
C VAL A 23 8.17 -9.61 2.27
N ALA A 24 9.49 -9.44 2.26
CA ALA A 24 10.15 -8.31 2.91
C ALA A 24 9.69 -6.97 2.33
N VAL A 25 9.64 -6.85 1.02
CA VAL A 25 9.14 -5.64 0.34
C VAL A 25 7.69 -5.36 0.74
N PHE A 26 6.83 -6.36 0.71
CA PHE A 26 5.43 -6.21 1.13
C PHE A 26 5.32 -5.72 2.57
N GLU A 27 5.99 -6.37 3.50
CA GLU A 27 5.91 -6.02 4.92
C GLU A 27 6.46 -4.62 5.20
N LYS A 28 7.56 -4.25 4.56
CA LYS A 28 8.15 -2.92 4.72
C LYS A 28 7.22 -1.82 4.22
N ILE A 29 6.58 -2.01 3.07
CA ILE A 29 5.63 -1.04 2.52
C ILE A 29 4.35 -1.01 3.37
N ARG A 30 3.78 -2.17 3.71
CA ARG A 30 2.60 -2.27 4.56
C ARG A 30 2.78 -1.51 5.87
N ASP A 31 3.92 -1.67 6.51
CA ASP A 31 4.18 -1.13 7.84
C ASP A 31 4.65 0.33 7.85
N ILE A 32 4.77 0.98 6.68
CA ILE A 32 4.81 2.44 6.63
C ILE A 32 3.49 2.93 7.23
N PRO A 33 3.52 3.78 8.28
CA PRO A 33 2.30 4.24 8.94
C PRO A 33 1.27 4.80 7.95
N TYR A 34 0.02 4.37 8.08
CA TYR A 34 -1.05 4.85 7.23
C TYR A 34 -1.40 6.31 7.53
N ALA A 35 -1.39 7.13 6.51
CA ALA A 35 -1.90 8.50 6.56
C ALA A 35 -2.13 9.02 5.15
N VAL A 36 -3.11 9.90 5.01
CA VAL A 36 -3.28 10.67 3.77
C VAL A 36 -2.34 11.87 3.87
N ALA A 37 -1.20 11.79 3.20
CA ALA A 37 -0.20 12.87 3.22
C ALA A 37 -0.34 13.74 1.97
N PRO A 38 -0.39 15.07 2.12
CA PRO A 38 -0.48 15.96 0.96
C PRO A 38 0.73 15.85 0.04
N GLY A 39 0.48 15.94 -1.26
CA GLY A 39 1.54 16.06 -2.27
C GLY A 39 2.24 14.76 -2.66
N ILE A 40 1.82 13.60 -2.14
CA ILE A 40 2.44 12.32 -2.51
C ILE A 40 1.49 11.33 -3.18
N ASN A 41 0.22 11.69 -3.36
CA ASN A 41 -0.81 10.81 -3.92
C ASN A 41 -0.87 10.91 -5.46
N SER A 42 0.26 10.83 -6.13
CA SER A 42 0.33 10.93 -7.59
C SER A 42 1.47 10.13 -8.16
N ALA A 43 1.38 9.82 -9.46
CA ALA A 43 2.43 9.13 -10.20
C ALA A 43 3.76 9.92 -10.24
N LEU A 44 3.73 11.24 -10.03
CA LEU A 44 4.93 12.07 -10.06
C LEU A 44 5.64 12.15 -8.70
N HIS A 45 4.92 11.95 -7.60
CA HIS A 45 5.43 12.26 -6.27
C HIS A 45 5.35 11.14 -5.25
N TYR A 46 4.84 9.98 -5.62
CA TYR A 46 4.65 8.85 -4.68
C TYR A 46 5.94 8.37 -4.00
N ALA A 47 7.08 8.51 -4.67
CA ALA A 47 8.37 8.10 -4.11
C ALA A 47 8.73 8.87 -2.84
N ARG A 48 8.14 10.04 -2.61
CA ARG A 48 8.32 10.83 -1.39
C ARG A 48 7.81 10.13 -0.14
N ILE A 49 7.02 9.07 -0.27
CA ILE A 49 6.61 8.24 0.89
C ILE A 49 7.82 7.73 1.66
N LEU A 50 8.93 7.46 0.99
CA LEU A 50 10.17 6.99 1.62
C LEU A 50 10.85 8.05 2.48
N THR A 51 10.62 9.32 2.19
CA THR A 51 11.15 10.45 2.96
C THR A 51 10.14 10.93 4.00
N VAL A 52 8.86 11.05 3.61
CA VAL A 52 7.78 11.49 4.50
C VAL A 52 7.52 10.47 5.61
N GLY A 53 7.70 9.18 5.32
CA GLY A 53 7.56 8.11 6.31
C GLY A 53 6.12 7.76 6.67
N LYS A 54 5.15 8.15 5.86
CA LYS A 54 3.74 7.81 6.02
C LYS A 54 3.02 7.93 4.68
N GLY A 55 1.94 7.17 4.50
CA GLY A 55 1.18 7.22 3.24
C GLY A 55 -0.08 6.36 3.26
N SER A 56 -0.95 6.62 2.29
CA SER A 56 -2.19 5.86 2.05
C SER A 56 -1.99 4.82 0.95
N CYS A 57 -3.08 4.24 0.46
CA CYS A 57 -3.05 3.19 -0.57
C CYS A 57 -2.31 3.61 -1.84
N THR A 58 -2.47 4.84 -2.32
CA THR A 58 -1.92 5.27 -3.60
C THR A 58 -0.38 5.24 -3.62
N PRO A 59 0.34 5.96 -2.77
CA PRO A 59 1.80 5.93 -2.81
C PRO A 59 2.36 4.56 -2.44
N LYS A 60 1.71 3.83 -1.52
CA LYS A 60 2.15 2.49 -1.14
C LYS A 60 2.10 1.52 -2.33
N HIS A 61 1.03 1.53 -3.12
CA HIS A 61 0.89 0.58 -4.22
C HIS A 61 1.67 0.99 -5.47
N PHE A 62 1.91 2.27 -5.69
CA PHE A 62 2.87 2.69 -6.72
C PHE A 62 4.29 2.22 -6.37
N LEU A 63 4.69 2.34 -5.12
CA LEU A 63 5.98 1.84 -4.64
C LEU A 63 6.08 0.32 -4.73
N LEU A 64 5.02 -0.38 -4.32
CA LEU A 64 4.95 -1.85 -4.40
C LEU A 64 5.15 -2.33 -5.84
N ARG A 65 4.49 -1.71 -6.80
CA ARG A 65 4.65 -2.05 -8.21
C ARG A 65 6.08 -1.90 -8.67
N ASP A 66 6.71 -0.77 -8.37
CA ASP A 66 8.10 -0.53 -8.78
C ASP A 66 9.04 -1.60 -8.24
N MET A 67 8.89 -1.93 -6.96
CA MET A 67 9.76 -2.90 -6.33
C MET A 67 9.49 -4.33 -6.79
N TYR A 68 8.22 -4.68 -6.98
CA TYR A 68 7.87 -6.01 -7.48
C TYR A 68 8.28 -6.22 -8.93
N GLU A 69 8.20 -5.19 -9.76
CA GLU A 69 8.72 -5.27 -11.14
C GLU A 69 10.24 -5.48 -11.15
N LYS A 70 10.97 -4.90 -10.21
CA LYS A 70 12.41 -5.17 -10.03
C LYS A 70 12.68 -6.63 -9.65
N LEU A 71 11.74 -7.29 -8.98
CA LEU A 71 11.82 -8.73 -8.69
C LEU A 71 11.34 -9.62 -9.85
N GLY A 72 10.99 -9.02 -10.99
CA GLY A 72 10.50 -9.76 -12.15
C GLY A 72 9.03 -10.20 -12.05
N LEU A 73 8.26 -9.61 -11.14
CA LEU A 73 6.85 -9.93 -10.95
C LEU A 73 5.97 -8.93 -11.72
N PRO A 74 5.16 -9.38 -12.69
CA PRO A 74 4.20 -8.50 -13.36
C PRO A 74 3.13 -8.01 -12.37
N VAL A 75 2.84 -6.71 -12.43
CA VAL A 75 1.90 -6.06 -11.49
C VAL A 75 0.87 -5.25 -12.26
N LEU A 76 -0.40 -5.41 -11.89
CA LEU A 76 -1.51 -4.60 -12.36
C LEU A 76 -2.11 -3.82 -11.19
N TYR A 77 -2.53 -2.59 -11.43
CA TYR A 77 -3.31 -1.83 -10.45
C TYR A 77 -4.77 -2.29 -10.48
N VAL A 78 -5.39 -2.30 -9.30
CA VAL A 78 -6.81 -2.60 -9.14
C VAL A 78 -7.43 -1.50 -8.29
N VAL A 79 -8.56 -0.96 -8.76
CA VAL A 79 -9.30 0.09 -8.04
C VAL A 79 -10.66 -0.45 -7.66
N TYR A 80 -11.00 -0.34 -6.38
CA TYR A 80 -12.29 -0.76 -5.84
C TYR A 80 -13.07 0.44 -5.32
N PRO A 81 -14.35 0.61 -5.73
CA PRO A 81 -15.22 1.56 -5.06
C PRO A 81 -15.66 1.00 -3.70
N PHE A 82 -15.77 1.86 -2.70
CA PHE A 82 -16.27 1.48 -1.38
C PHE A 82 -16.89 2.68 -0.67
N ARG A 83 -17.69 2.40 0.37
CA ARG A 83 -18.20 3.40 1.28
C ARG A 83 -17.63 3.17 2.67
N TRP A 84 -17.19 4.24 3.31
CA TRP A 84 -16.65 4.17 4.67
C TRP A 84 -17.64 3.57 5.67
N SER A 85 -18.95 3.86 5.48
CA SER A 85 -20.03 3.33 6.33
C SER A 85 -20.24 1.82 6.19
N ASP A 86 -19.77 1.21 5.10
CA ASP A 86 -19.94 -0.22 4.85
C ASP A 86 -18.80 -1.07 5.46
N LEU A 87 -17.75 -0.43 5.95
CA LEU A 87 -16.65 -1.14 6.59
C LEU A 87 -17.07 -1.65 7.97
N GLU A 88 -16.61 -2.85 8.31
CA GLU A 88 -16.86 -3.47 9.63
C GLU A 88 -15.95 -2.82 10.68
N VAL A 89 -16.17 -1.54 10.94
CA VAL A 89 -15.44 -0.75 11.95
C VAL A 89 -16.44 -0.21 12.94
N ASP A 90 -16.14 -0.36 14.22
CA ASP A 90 -16.97 0.18 15.30
C ASP A 90 -16.68 1.67 15.49
N TYR A 91 -17.31 2.49 14.65
CA TYR A 91 -17.12 3.94 14.71
C TYR A 91 -17.82 4.54 15.92
N PRO A 92 -17.17 5.47 16.64
CA PRO A 92 -17.89 6.36 17.56
C PRO A 92 -19.03 7.09 16.83
N ALA A 93 -20.10 7.45 17.53
CA ALA A 93 -21.31 8.00 16.92
C ALA A 93 -21.06 9.20 15.98
N HIS A 94 -20.16 10.12 16.36
CA HIS A 94 -19.83 11.29 15.55
C HIS A 94 -19.08 10.92 14.28
N LEU A 95 -18.23 9.89 14.32
CA LEU A 95 -17.51 9.40 13.15
C LEU A 95 -18.41 8.53 12.28
N ARG A 96 -19.37 7.82 12.85
CA ARG A 96 -20.38 7.05 12.09
C ARG A 96 -21.18 7.99 11.17
N LYS A 97 -21.64 9.10 11.70
CA LYS A 97 -22.35 10.11 10.89
C LYS A 97 -21.51 10.66 9.77
N LEU A 98 -20.23 10.93 10.04
CA LEU A 98 -19.28 11.38 9.01
C LEU A 98 -19.08 10.32 7.94
N ALA A 99 -18.89 9.06 8.34
CA ALA A 99 -18.70 7.95 7.39
C ALA A 99 -19.92 7.77 6.48
N GLU A 100 -21.14 7.89 7.04
CA GLU A 100 -22.39 7.79 6.28
C GLU A 100 -22.56 8.95 5.29
N ALA A 101 -22.05 10.12 5.63
CA ALA A 101 -22.15 11.32 4.79
C ALA A 101 -21.09 11.37 3.68
N MET A 102 -20.05 10.55 3.76
CA MET A 102 -18.98 10.56 2.76
C MET A 102 -19.44 9.91 1.45
N PRO A 103 -19.00 10.48 0.30
CA PRO A 103 -19.29 9.87 -1.00
C PRO A 103 -18.55 8.54 -1.16
N VAL A 104 -18.87 7.81 -2.22
CA VAL A 104 -18.11 6.62 -2.61
C VAL A 104 -16.65 6.99 -2.78
N SER A 105 -15.78 6.26 -2.10
CA SER A 105 -14.34 6.39 -2.20
C SER A 105 -13.76 5.27 -3.06
N HIS A 106 -12.54 5.43 -3.52
CA HIS A 106 -11.87 4.44 -4.36
C HIS A 106 -10.60 3.97 -3.67
N HIS A 107 -10.44 2.66 -3.59
CA HIS A 107 -9.29 2.02 -2.99
C HIS A 107 -8.39 1.44 -4.06
N LEU A 108 -7.08 1.74 -3.99
CA LEU A 108 -6.06 1.21 -4.89
C LEU A 108 -5.33 0.06 -4.21
N ALA A 109 -5.25 -1.07 -4.90
CA ALA A 109 -4.43 -2.21 -4.54
C ALA A 109 -3.69 -2.72 -5.78
N CYS A 110 -2.98 -3.83 -5.67
CA CYS A 110 -2.30 -4.47 -6.79
C CYS A 110 -2.77 -5.89 -6.99
N ARG A 111 -2.73 -6.36 -8.24
CA ARG A 111 -2.73 -7.78 -8.58
C ARG A 111 -1.36 -8.14 -9.12
N VAL A 112 -0.77 -9.15 -8.55
CA VAL A 112 0.59 -9.59 -8.84
C VAL A 112 0.55 -11.00 -9.41
N GLU A 113 1.26 -11.23 -10.52
CA GLU A 113 1.39 -12.57 -11.08
C GLU A 113 2.44 -13.35 -10.29
N ILE A 114 1.98 -14.35 -9.57
CA ILE A 114 2.82 -15.24 -8.77
C ILE A 114 2.49 -16.68 -9.13
N GLY A 115 3.48 -17.42 -9.66
CA GLY A 115 3.28 -18.81 -10.05
C GLY A 115 2.20 -19.00 -11.11
N GLY A 116 2.09 -18.09 -12.06
CA GLY A 116 1.10 -18.12 -13.14
C GLY A 116 -0.31 -17.71 -12.73
N ARG A 117 -0.50 -17.16 -11.54
CA ARG A 117 -1.79 -16.71 -11.01
C ARG A 117 -1.74 -15.25 -10.62
N LEU A 118 -2.84 -14.52 -10.87
CA LEU A 118 -2.99 -13.15 -10.40
C LEU A 118 -3.50 -13.17 -8.95
N VAL A 119 -2.68 -12.69 -8.04
CA VAL A 119 -2.97 -12.65 -6.60
C VAL A 119 -3.21 -11.20 -6.18
N LEU A 120 -4.30 -10.96 -5.46
CA LEU A 120 -4.56 -9.65 -4.87
C LEU A 120 -3.56 -9.39 -3.74
N VAL A 121 -2.88 -8.24 -3.84
CA VAL A 121 -1.92 -7.78 -2.83
C VAL A 121 -2.32 -6.39 -2.38
N ASP A 122 -2.59 -6.24 -1.10
CA ASP A 122 -3.00 -4.98 -0.50
C ASP A 122 -2.11 -4.66 0.71
N ALA A 123 -1.23 -3.68 0.53
CA ALA A 123 -0.27 -3.24 1.54
C ALA A 123 -0.69 -1.95 2.24
N THR A 124 -1.98 -1.63 2.28
CA THR A 124 -2.48 -0.33 2.74
C THR A 124 -2.42 -0.18 4.26
N VAL A 125 -2.96 -1.16 4.99
CA VAL A 125 -3.18 -1.04 6.44
C VAL A 125 -1.97 -1.58 7.17
N ASP A 126 -1.32 -0.73 7.95
CA ASP A 126 -0.17 -1.13 8.75
C ASP A 126 -0.58 -2.06 9.91
N SER A 127 0.38 -2.80 10.45
CA SER A 127 0.12 -3.78 11.49
C SER A 127 -0.55 -3.21 12.74
N PRO A 128 -0.17 -2.02 13.25
CA PRO A 128 -0.89 -1.41 14.36
C PRO A 128 -2.37 -1.15 14.08
N LEU A 129 -2.71 -0.62 12.90
CA LEU A 129 -4.11 -0.39 12.51
C LEU A 129 -4.86 -1.69 12.31
N LYS A 130 -4.22 -2.71 11.76
CA LYS A 130 -4.82 -4.04 11.59
C LYS A 130 -5.22 -4.63 12.94
N ARG A 131 -4.40 -4.46 13.97
CA ARG A 131 -4.70 -4.90 15.32
C ARG A 131 -5.88 -4.16 15.96
N LEU A 132 -6.21 -2.95 15.49
CA LEU A 132 -7.38 -2.18 15.90
C LEU A 132 -8.66 -2.56 15.15
N GLY A 133 -8.61 -3.56 14.27
CA GLY A 133 -9.78 -4.08 13.58
C GLY A 133 -10.04 -3.49 12.19
N LEU A 134 -9.13 -2.70 11.63
CA LEU A 134 -9.25 -2.25 10.25
C LEU A 134 -9.00 -3.42 9.28
N PRO A 135 -9.78 -3.51 8.19
CA PRO A 135 -9.68 -4.62 7.25
C PRO A 135 -8.36 -4.66 6.48
#